data_931c040875f9deebb1d91a940e52e375
#
_entry.id   931c040875f9deebb1d91a940e52e375
#
_cell.length_a   1.000
_cell.length_b   1.000
_cell.length_c   1.000
_cell.angle_alpha   90.00
_cell.angle_beta   90.00
_cell.angle_gamma   90.00
#
_symmetry.space_group_name_H-M   'P 1'
#
loop_
_entity.id
_entity.type
_entity.pdbx_description
1 polymer ?
#
loop_
_entity_poly.entity_id
_entity_poly.type
_entity_poly.pdbx_seq_one_letter_code
_entity_poly.pdbx_strand_id
1 'polypeptide(L)'
;MIEGVSLHSLKQISVPKGDLWHAFKMNDEGFVGFGEAYLTQIEPHQIKGWKRHNRYVLNIVVIVGAVKFVIYDDRQESITRGQFEEIILSPIYNYQRLTVAPGLWMAFAGATESENSILMDLIPELHQPEESDRKELEEIKCTP
;
A
#
# COMPACT_ATOMS: atom_id res chain seq x y z
N MET A 1 -10.57 -9.25 7.48
CA MET A 1 -9.58 -8.21 7.10
C MET A 1 -9.08 -7.53 8.36
N ILE A 2 -7.82 -7.12 8.38
CA ILE A 2 -7.24 -6.41 9.52
C ILE A 2 -7.99 -5.09 9.74
N GLU A 3 -8.29 -4.76 10.99
CA GLU A 3 -8.89 -3.48 11.35
C GLU A 3 -8.00 -2.33 10.91
N GLY A 4 -8.56 -1.40 10.13
CA GLY A 4 -7.82 -0.26 9.58
C GLY A 4 -7.24 -0.49 8.20
N VAL A 5 -7.47 -1.66 7.60
CA VAL A 5 -7.09 -1.95 6.21
C VAL A 5 -8.35 -1.99 5.37
N SER A 6 -8.37 -1.25 4.27
CA SER A 6 -9.50 -1.26 3.35
C SER A 6 -9.05 -1.16 1.90
N LEU A 7 -9.89 -1.69 1.01
CA LEU A 7 -9.67 -1.65 -0.43
C LEU A 7 -10.84 -0.92 -1.08
N HIS A 8 -10.52 -0.06 -2.03
CA HIS A 8 -11.50 0.78 -2.73
C HIS A 8 -11.32 0.61 -4.22
N SER A 9 -12.34 0.10 -4.90
CA SER A 9 -12.30 -0.09 -6.35
C SER A 9 -12.11 1.25 -7.07
N LEU A 10 -11.24 1.25 -8.07
CA LEU A 10 -10.92 2.43 -8.86
C LEU A 10 -11.44 2.26 -10.29
N LYS A 11 -11.98 3.34 -10.86
CA LYS A 11 -12.50 3.31 -12.22
C LYS A 11 -11.37 3.36 -13.23
N GLN A 12 -11.48 2.53 -14.25
CA GLN A 12 -10.69 2.59 -15.47
C GLN A 12 -11.67 2.85 -16.62
N ILE A 13 -11.60 4.03 -17.20
CA ILE A 13 -12.55 4.49 -18.20
C ILE A 13 -11.89 4.40 -19.57
N SER A 14 -12.49 3.60 -20.45
CA SER A 14 -12.00 3.45 -21.81
C SER A 14 -12.31 4.70 -22.62
N VAL A 15 -11.27 5.32 -23.17
CA VAL A 15 -11.42 6.46 -24.08
C VAL A 15 -10.51 6.27 -25.30
N PRO A 16 -10.85 6.85 -26.44
CA PRO A 16 -10.01 6.74 -27.63
C PRO A 16 -8.58 7.20 -27.36
N LYS A 17 -7.61 6.45 -27.88
CA LYS A 17 -6.17 6.75 -27.80
C LYS A 17 -5.51 6.48 -26.44
N GLY A 18 -6.25 6.02 -25.45
CA GLY A 18 -5.70 5.66 -24.15
C GLY A 18 -6.70 5.93 -23.04
N ASP A 19 -6.77 5.02 -22.08
CA ASP A 19 -7.76 5.05 -21.01
C ASP A 19 -7.46 6.10 -19.96
N LEU A 20 -8.51 6.53 -19.26
CA LEU A 20 -8.42 7.40 -18.10
C LEU A 20 -8.61 6.55 -16.84
N TRP A 21 -7.66 6.60 -15.92
CA TRP A 21 -7.75 5.85 -14.66
C TRP A 21 -7.89 6.80 -13.48
N HIS A 22 -8.88 6.51 -12.63
CA HIS A 22 -9.02 7.22 -11.36
C HIS A 22 -8.01 6.67 -10.38
N ALA A 23 -7.51 7.53 -9.50
CA ALA A 23 -6.57 7.12 -8.45
C ALA A 23 -7.07 7.56 -7.08
N PHE A 24 -7.28 8.86 -6.85
CA PHE A 24 -7.67 9.37 -5.54
C PHE A 24 -8.35 10.72 -5.69
N LYS A 25 -9.47 10.90 -4.97
CA LYS A 25 -10.20 12.16 -4.95
C LYS A 25 -10.31 12.66 -3.52
N MET A 26 -10.40 13.96 -3.37
CA MET A 26 -10.51 14.62 -2.08
C MET A 26 -11.74 14.17 -1.27
N ASN A 27 -12.77 13.71 -1.94
CA ASN A 27 -13.99 13.22 -1.27
C ASN A 27 -14.08 11.69 -1.19
N ASP A 28 -13.00 10.98 -1.51
CA ASP A 28 -12.96 9.53 -1.36
C ASP A 28 -12.85 9.15 0.10
N GLU A 29 -13.43 8.00 0.45
CA GLU A 29 -13.24 7.41 1.76
C GLU A 29 -11.77 7.12 1.99
N GLY A 30 -11.24 7.45 3.16
CA GLY A 30 -9.83 7.30 3.48
C GLY A 30 -8.98 8.53 3.18
N PHE A 31 -9.56 9.57 2.55
CA PHE A 31 -8.84 10.82 2.38
C PHE A 31 -8.87 11.61 3.69
N VAL A 32 -7.67 11.90 4.22
CA VAL A 32 -7.51 12.67 5.46
C VAL A 32 -6.57 13.88 5.26
N GLY A 33 -6.21 14.16 4.03
CA GLY A 33 -5.30 15.26 3.69
C GLY A 33 -4.33 14.85 2.61
N PHE A 34 -3.59 15.81 2.08
CA PHE A 34 -2.54 15.56 1.10
C PHE A 34 -1.28 16.32 1.49
N GLY A 35 -0.17 15.61 1.65
CA GLY A 35 1.15 16.20 1.88
C GLY A 35 2.09 15.91 0.74
N GLU A 36 2.27 14.64 0.38
CA GLU A 36 3.19 14.22 -0.66
C GLU A 36 2.67 12.98 -1.38
N ALA A 37 3.11 12.81 -2.63
CA ALA A 37 2.90 11.60 -3.41
C ALA A 37 4.28 11.07 -3.83
N TYR A 38 4.52 9.78 -3.59
CA TYR A 38 5.74 9.09 -3.99
C TYR A 38 5.44 8.04 -5.02
N LEU A 39 6.35 7.86 -5.96
CA LEU A 39 6.38 6.71 -6.83
C LEU A 39 7.51 5.80 -6.37
N THR A 40 7.19 4.57 -6.04
CA THR A 40 8.15 3.57 -5.60
C THR A 40 8.22 2.44 -6.61
N GLN A 41 9.43 2.12 -7.05
CA GLN A 41 9.67 0.99 -7.93
C GLN A 41 10.09 -0.22 -7.12
N ILE A 42 9.61 -1.40 -7.50
CA ILE A 42 10.04 -2.68 -6.93
C ILE A 42 10.34 -3.66 -8.06
N GLU A 43 11.52 -4.27 -8.00
CA GLU A 43 11.94 -5.28 -8.96
C GLU A 43 11.23 -6.60 -8.71
N PRO A 44 11.10 -7.46 -9.76
CA PRO A 44 10.45 -8.76 -9.60
C PRO A 44 11.06 -9.57 -8.46
N HIS A 45 10.21 -10.14 -7.62
CA HIS A 45 10.59 -11.02 -6.51
C HIS A 45 11.42 -10.37 -5.40
N GLN A 46 11.72 -9.08 -5.50
CA GLN A 46 12.38 -8.35 -4.42
C GLN A 46 11.35 -7.94 -3.36
N ILE A 47 11.80 -7.85 -2.12
CA ILE A 47 10.95 -7.54 -0.97
C ILE A 47 11.48 -6.30 -0.27
N LYS A 48 10.61 -5.33 -0.01
CA LYS A 48 10.92 -4.15 0.80
C LYS A 48 10.05 -4.17 2.05
N GLY A 49 10.61 -3.88 3.18
CA GLY A 49 9.92 -3.83 4.47
C GLY A 49 10.85 -4.28 5.58
N TRP A 50 10.35 -4.39 6.74
CA TRP A 50 9.06 -3.95 7.28
C TRP A 50 9.13 -2.49 7.69
N LYS A 51 8.05 -1.78 7.48
CA LYS A 51 7.94 -0.38 7.88
C LYS A 51 6.58 -0.15 8.51
N ARG A 52 6.55 0.66 9.57
CA ARG A 52 5.32 1.05 10.25
C ARG A 52 5.25 2.56 10.32
N HIS A 53 4.16 3.13 9.81
CA HIS A 53 3.85 4.53 10.02
C HIS A 53 3.05 4.68 11.30
N ASN A 54 3.45 5.61 12.14
CA ASN A 54 2.82 5.77 13.45
C ASN A 54 1.69 6.79 13.44
N ARG A 55 1.68 7.68 12.46
CA ARG A 55 0.69 8.74 12.36
C ARG A 55 -0.02 8.81 11.00
N TYR A 56 0.66 8.44 9.91
CA TYR A 56 0.09 8.60 8.58
C TYR A 56 -0.89 7.49 8.23
N VAL A 57 -2.03 7.89 7.65
CA VAL A 57 -2.87 6.99 6.86
C VAL A 57 -2.24 6.90 5.48
N LEU A 58 -1.99 5.69 5.00
CA LEU A 58 -1.44 5.48 3.66
C LEU A 58 -2.56 5.21 2.68
N ASN A 59 -2.44 5.79 1.49
CA ASN A 59 -3.28 5.46 0.35
C ASN A 59 -2.38 5.07 -0.80
N ILE A 60 -2.47 3.82 -1.26
CA ILE A 60 -1.52 3.23 -2.19
C ILE A 60 -2.25 2.72 -3.42
N VAL A 61 -1.69 3.05 -4.59
CA VAL A 61 -2.21 2.60 -5.89
C VAL A 61 -1.05 2.00 -6.69
N VAL A 62 -1.20 0.77 -7.16
CA VAL A 62 -0.24 0.14 -8.07
C VAL A 62 -0.59 0.56 -9.48
N ILE A 63 0.35 1.22 -10.16
CA ILE A 63 0.10 1.81 -11.49
C ILE A 63 0.79 1.06 -12.63
N VAL A 64 1.82 0.25 -12.32
CA VAL A 64 2.52 -0.61 -13.29
C VAL A 64 2.82 -1.94 -12.62
N GLY A 65 2.58 -3.04 -13.32
CA GLY A 65 2.95 -4.36 -12.86
C GLY A 65 1.99 -4.94 -11.83
N ALA A 66 2.53 -5.57 -10.80
CA ALA A 66 1.76 -6.16 -9.71
C ALA A 66 2.61 -6.17 -8.44
N VAL A 67 1.97 -5.86 -7.32
CA VAL A 67 2.66 -5.80 -6.02
C VAL A 67 1.85 -6.60 -5.00
N LYS A 68 2.55 -7.43 -4.25
CA LYS A 68 1.98 -8.19 -3.13
C LYS A 68 2.32 -7.46 -1.85
N PHE A 69 1.29 -7.03 -1.14
CA PHE A 69 1.44 -6.39 0.17
C PHE A 69 1.16 -7.42 1.26
N VAL A 70 1.97 -7.41 2.30
CA VAL A 70 1.70 -8.17 3.53
C VAL A 70 1.63 -7.17 4.67
N ILE A 71 0.54 -7.22 5.42
CA ILE A 71 0.29 -6.31 6.54
C ILE A 71 0.19 -7.15 7.80
N TYR A 72 0.85 -6.69 8.85
CA TYR A 72 0.86 -7.36 10.16
C TYR A 72 0.39 -6.38 11.23
N ASP A 73 -0.55 -6.84 12.05
CA ASP A 73 -1.15 -6.06 13.12
C ASP A 73 -0.61 -6.53 14.47
N ASP A 74 0.26 -5.72 15.10
CA ASP A 74 0.72 -5.99 16.45
C ASP A 74 0.24 -4.94 17.47
N ARG A 75 -0.74 -4.12 17.09
CA ARG A 75 -1.28 -3.07 17.96
C ARG A 75 -1.95 -3.69 19.19
N GLN A 76 -1.62 -3.16 20.36
CA GLN A 76 -2.07 -3.74 21.63
C GLN A 76 -3.58 -3.79 21.81
N GLU A 77 -4.27 -2.76 21.37
CA GLU A 77 -5.72 -2.63 21.57
C GLU A 77 -6.56 -3.09 20.36
N SER A 78 -5.91 -3.64 19.34
CA SER A 78 -6.61 -4.04 18.12
C SER A 78 -7.32 -5.37 18.29
N ILE A 79 -8.55 -5.46 17.76
CA ILE A 79 -9.31 -6.72 17.72
C ILE A 79 -8.70 -7.72 16.74
N THR A 80 -7.83 -7.25 15.82
CA THR A 80 -7.16 -8.12 14.85
C THR A 80 -5.68 -8.33 15.19
N ARG A 81 -5.29 -8.06 16.42
CA ARG A 81 -3.90 -8.24 16.87
C ARG A 81 -3.40 -9.64 16.58
N GLY A 82 -2.20 -9.72 15.98
CA GLY A 82 -1.55 -10.98 15.64
C GLY A 82 -1.88 -11.47 14.24
N GLN A 83 -2.78 -10.81 13.52
CA GLN A 83 -3.17 -11.23 12.18
C GLN A 83 -2.25 -10.69 11.11
N PHE A 84 -2.11 -11.49 10.05
CA PHE A 84 -1.45 -11.12 8.80
C PHE A 84 -2.50 -11.04 7.69
N GLU A 85 -2.27 -10.15 6.75
CA GLU A 85 -3.12 -10.05 5.56
C GLU A 85 -2.26 -9.88 4.33
N GLU A 86 -2.58 -10.65 3.25
CA GLU A 86 -1.91 -10.55 1.97
C GLU A 86 -2.87 -9.96 0.94
N ILE A 87 -2.39 -8.99 0.18
CA ILE A 87 -3.18 -8.33 -0.86
C ILE A 87 -2.31 -8.17 -2.09
N ILE A 88 -2.79 -8.62 -3.25
CA ILE A 88 -2.08 -8.40 -4.53
C ILE A 88 -2.87 -7.39 -5.34
N LEU A 89 -2.20 -6.30 -5.73
CA LEU A 89 -2.79 -5.25 -6.55
C LEU A 89 -2.08 -5.13 -7.89
N SER A 90 -2.86 -4.88 -8.92
CA SER A 90 -2.36 -4.70 -10.29
C SER A 90 -3.37 -3.88 -11.08
N PRO A 91 -2.92 -2.95 -11.94
CA PRO A 91 -3.87 -2.24 -12.82
C PRO A 91 -4.54 -3.16 -13.84
N ILE A 92 -4.00 -4.36 -14.06
CA ILE A 92 -4.51 -5.29 -15.07
C ILE A 92 -5.66 -6.14 -14.53
N TYR A 93 -5.55 -6.67 -13.29
CA TYR A 93 -6.55 -7.62 -12.80
C TYR A 93 -7.10 -7.33 -11.41
N ASN A 94 -6.60 -6.30 -10.72
CA ASN A 94 -7.11 -5.91 -9.40
C ASN A 94 -6.75 -4.46 -9.11
N TYR A 95 -7.41 -3.54 -9.81
CA TYR A 95 -7.12 -2.12 -9.70
C TYR A 95 -7.93 -1.49 -8.58
N GLN A 96 -7.32 -1.45 -7.39
CA GLN A 96 -7.94 -0.90 -6.19
C GLN A 96 -6.93 -0.02 -5.45
N ARG A 97 -7.45 0.94 -4.69
CA ARG A 97 -6.63 1.72 -3.76
C ARG A 97 -6.63 1.01 -2.40
N LEU A 98 -5.44 0.79 -1.88
CA LEU A 98 -5.22 0.23 -0.55
C LEU A 98 -5.10 1.37 0.45
N THR A 99 -5.95 1.37 1.48
CA THR A 99 -5.88 2.34 2.58
C THR A 99 -5.45 1.61 3.84
N VAL A 100 -4.40 2.11 4.48
CA VAL A 100 -3.79 1.49 5.67
C VAL A 100 -3.73 2.50 6.81
N ALA A 101 -4.37 2.16 7.93
CA ALA A 101 -4.34 2.97 9.14
C ALA A 101 -2.93 3.01 9.75
N PRO A 102 -2.63 4.03 10.56
CA PRO A 102 -1.35 4.06 11.29
C PRO A 102 -1.20 2.87 12.23
N GLY A 103 0.05 2.52 12.53
CA GLY A 103 0.38 1.50 13.52
C GLY A 103 0.48 0.09 12.97
N LEU A 104 0.37 -0.10 11.67
CA LEU A 104 0.45 -1.41 11.04
C LEU A 104 1.80 -1.59 10.34
N TRP A 105 2.38 -2.78 10.50
CA TRP A 105 3.60 -3.16 9.80
C TRP A 105 3.26 -3.60 8.39
N MET A 106 4.02 -3.13 7.41
CA MET A 106 3.81 -3.51 6.02
C MET A 106 5.14 -3.85 5.34
N ALA A 107 5.11 -4.92 4.55
CA ALA A 107 6.14 -5.28 3.60
C ALA A 107 5.48 -5.50 2.25
N PHE A 108 6.23 -5.34 1.16
CA PHE A 108 5.69 -5.60 -0.16
C PHE A 108 6.76 -6.17 -1.10
N ALA A 109 6.29 -6.90 -2.08
CA ALA A 109 7.15 -7.60 -3.04
C ALA A 109 6.66 -7.38 -4.47
N GLY A 110 7.58 -7.37 -5.41
CA GLY A 110 7.23 -7.40 -6.83
C GLY A 110 6.63 -8.74 -7.18
N ALA A 111 5.43 -8.73 -7.77
CA ALA A 111 4.66 -9.94 -8.06
C ALA A 111 4.52 -10.18 -9.56
N THR A 112 5.51 -9.74 -10.34
CA THR A 112 5.59 -9.99 -11.79
C THR A 112 6.70 -10.98 -12.08
N GLU A 113 6.71 -11.52 -13.30
CA GLU A 113 7.76 -12.45 -13.75
C GLU A 113 9.08 -11.73 -14.03
N SER A 114 9.04 -10.60 -14.72
CA SER A 114 10.26 -9.97 -15.23
C SER A 114 10.25 -8.44 -15.25
N GLU A 115 9.09 -7.80 -15.19
CA GLU A 115 9.03 -6.33 -15.24
C GLU A 115 9.08 -5.72 -13.84
N ASN A 116 9.60 -4.51 -13.76
CA ASN A 116 9.52 -3.74 -12.52
C ASN A 116 8.08 -3.25 -12.32
N SER A 117 7.67 -3.20 -11.06
CA SER A 117 6.36 -2.66 -10.69
C SER A 117 6.53 -1.27 -10.11
N ILE A 118 5.49 -0.44 -10.24
CA ILE A 118 5.49 0.92 -9.67
C ILE A 118 4.21 1.11 -8.90
N LEU A 119 4.35 1.55 -7.66
CA LEU A 119 3.23 1.95 -6.84
C LEU A 119 3.32 3.44 -6.51
N MET A 120 2.16 4.07 -6.34
CA MET A 120 2.07 5.45 -5.87
C MET A 120 1.57 5.43 -4.43
N ASP A 121 2.29 6.09 -3.55
CA ASP A 121 1.94 6.22 -2.14
C ASP A 121 1.63 7.68 -1.85
N LEU A 122 0.43 7.92 -1.33
CA LEU A 122 -0.02 9.27 -1.00
C LEU A 122 -0.11 9.38 0.52
N ILE A 123 0.62 10.34 1.08
CA ILE A 123 0.62 10.59 2.52
C ILE A 123 0.00 11.95 2.83
N PRO A 124 -0.65 12.10 4.00
CA PRO A 124 -1.43 13.31 4.30
C PRO A 124 -0.62 14.50 4.78
N GLU A 125 0.66 14.30 5.07
CA GLU A 125 1.56 15.34 5.59
C GLU A 125 2.89 15.29 4.83
N LEU A 126 3.71 16.32 4.97
CA LEU A 126 5.08 16.27 4.49
C LEU A 126 5.85 15.19 5.25
N HIS A 127 6.72 14.49 4.54
CA HIS A 127 7.49 13.38 5.10
C HIS A 127 8.30 13.81 6.33
N GLN A 128 8.14 13.04 7.42
CA GLN A 128 8.89 13.21 8.67
C GLN A 128 9.59 11.88 8.96
N PRO A 129 10.93 11.80 8.87
CA PRO A 129 11.65 10.53 9.06
C PRO A 129 11.35 9.84 10.40
N GLU A 130 11.16 10.62 11.46
CA GLU A 130 10.91 10.09 12.81
C GLU A 130 9.49 9.55 13.00
N GLU A 131 8.60 9.73 12.03
CA GLU A 131 7.22 9.26 12.12
C GLU A 131 7.11 7.74 11.92
N SER A 132 8.10 7.12 11.29
CA SER A 132 8.05 5.70 10.97
C SER A 132 9.13 4.89 11.69
N ASP A 133 8.83 3.61 11.89
CA ASP A 133 9.76 2.61 12.42
C ASP A 133 10.07 1.59 11.35
N ARG A 134 11.23 0.92 11.48
CA ARG A 134 11.65 -0.13 10.57
C ARG A 134 12.06 -1.37 11.36
N LYS A 135 11.85 -2.53 10.73
CA LYS A 135 12.37 -3.83 11.21
C LYS A 135 12.99 -4.57 10.05
N GLU A 136 13.95 -5.44 10.34
CA GLU A 136 14.48 -6.37 9.35
C GLU A 136 13.41 -7.40 8.98
N LEU A 137 13.50 -7.94 7.76
CA LEU A 137 12.46 -8.87 7.27
C LEU A 137 12.28 -10.07 8.19
N GLU A 138 13.36 -10.60 8.76
CA GLU A 138 13.31 -11.76 9.63
C GLU A 138 12.72 -11.48 11.03
N GLU A 139 12.56 -10.23 11.42
CA GLU A 139 12.01 -9.89 12.72
C GLU A 139 10.49 -10.10 12.82
N ILE A 140 9.82 -10.14 11.67
CA ILE A 140 8.40 -10.51 11.58
C ILE A 140 8.35 -11.70 10.61
N LYS A 141 7.84 -12.84 11.09
CA LYS A 141 8.08 -14.14 10.44
C LYS A 141 7.22 -14.46 9.23
N CYS A 142 6.26 -13.63 8.89
CA CYS A 142 5.49 -13.82 7.67
C CYS A 142 5.94 -12.77 6.65
N THR A 143 6.61 -13.20 5.59
CA THR A 143 7.07 -12.29 4.53
C THR A 143 6.39 -12.62 3.21
N PRO A 144 6.30 -11.65 2.31
CA PRO A 144 5.76 -11.86 0.96
C PRO A 144 6.51 -12.91 0.16
#